data_addfe368806ce19d47730927ea6256b7
#
_entry.id   addfe368806ce19d47730927ea6256b7
#
_cell.length_a   1.000
_cell.length_b   1.000
_cell.length_c   1.000
_cell.angle_alpha   90.00
_cell.angle_beta   90.00
_cell.angle_gamma   90.00
#
_symmetry.space_group_name_H-M   'P 1'
#
loop_
_entity.id
_entity.type
_entity.pdbx_description
1 polymer ?
#
loop_
_entity_poly.entity_id
_entity_poly.type
_entity_poly.pdbx_seq_one_letter_code
_entity_poly.pdbx_strand_id
1 'polypeptide(L)'
;VTVVPAFMAAGYHVRVDVPAEVAAAGRDEVTVMAALGPAVAAAAAARLRAAGWRPGDAVLLAAVGSSDPRASLDVRRAARGLTAVLRHPVGVCSVPSLPSVVAGLQATGRRVAVAPWLLAPGVFHRAATDCGAAVVGDPLGTHPAVLARLAALAGTTEVARSA
;
A
#
# COMPACT_ATOMS: atom_id res chain seq x y z
N VAL A 1 15.16 13.37 16.50
CA VAL A 1 13.75 13.21 16.07
C VAL A 1 13.68 12.13 15.00
N THR A 2 12.66 11.25 15.07
CA THR A 2 12.43 10.21 14.06
C THR A 2 11.23 10.59 13.20
N VAL A 3 11.42 10.64 11.89
CA VAL A 3 10.36 10.82 10.91
C VAL A 3 10.06 9.49 10.24
N VAL A 4 8.82 9.00 10.39
CA VAL A 4 8.35 7.78 9.73
C VAL A 4 7.40 8.19 8.60
N PRO A 5 7.83 8.08 7.33
CA PRO A 5 6.96 8.40 6.20
C PRO A 5 5.80 7.40 6.11
N ALA A 6 4.58 7.85 6.38
CA ALA A 6 3.37 7.02 6.31
C ALA A 6 2.90 6.82 4.86
N PHE A 7 3.80 6.37 3.98
CA PHE A 7 3.55 6.10 2.57
C PHE A 7 3.60 4.61 2.29
N MET A 8 2.80 4.17 1.32
CA MET A 8 2.69 2.77 0.93
C MET A 8 3.82 2.31 -0.01
N ALA A 9 4.53 3.25 -0.63
CA ALA A 9 5.70 3.01 -1.48
C ALA A 9 6.66 4.19 -1.41
N ALA A 10 7.95 3.94 -1.59
CA ALA A 10 8.99 4.95 -1.58
C ALA A 10 9.12 5.65 -2.95
N GLY A 11 8.12 6.44 -3.32
CA GLY A 11 8.11 7.29 -4.50
C GLY A 11 8.88 8.61 -4.30
N TYR A 12 8.70 9.55 -5.24
CA TYR A 12 9.38 10.84 -5.26
C TYR A 12 9.24 11.61 -3.94
N HIS A 13 8.03 11.73 -3.41
CA HIS A 13 7.79 12.45 -2.14
C HIS A 13 8.60 11.90 -0.96
N VAL A 14 8.73 10.58 -0.86
CA VAL A 14 9.52 9.96 0.24
C VAL A 14 11.02 10.16 0.04
N ARG A 15 11.48 10.19 -1.22
CA ARG A 15 12.91 10.18 -1.54
C ARG A 15 13.50 11.59 -1.71
N VAL A 16 12.68 12.56 -2.10
CA VAL A 16 13.12 13.91 -2.44
C VAL A 16 12.49 14.92 -1.50
N ASP A 17 11.16 14.99 -1.43
CA ASP A 17 10.48 16.06 -0.71
C ASP A 17 10.70 15.94 0.81
N VAL A 18 10.49 14.73 1.40
CA VAL A 18 10.67 14.53 2.85
C VAL A 18 12.11 14.83 3.29
N PRO A 19 13.18 14.33 2.64
CA PRO A 19 14.54 14.72 2.99
C PRO A 19 14.82 16.21 2.81
N ALA A 20 14.28 16.84 1.76
CA ALA A 20 14.46 18.27 1.52
C ALA A 20 13.82 19.12 2.63
N GLU A 21 12.60 18.80 3.03
CA GLU A 21 11.90 19.48 4.13
C GLU A 21 12.60 19.28 5.48
N VAL A 22 13.12 18.08 5.72
CA VAL A 22 13.92 17.79 6.92
C VAL A 22 15.20 18.62 6.94
N ALA A 23 15.91 18.71 5.80
CA ALA A 23 17.10 19.53 5.68
C ALA A 23 16.78 21.03 5.86
N ALA A 24 15.69 21.52 5.26
CA ALA A 24 15.25 22.92 5.39
C ALA A 24 14.86 23.29 6.82
N ALA A 25 14.42 22.31 7.63
CA ALA A 25 14.11 22.53 9.04
C ALA A 25 15.34 22.81 9.93
N GLY A 26 16.56 22.68 9.39
CA GLY A 26 17.82 23.00 10.08
C GLY A 26 18.06 22.20 11.35
N ARG A 27 17.59 20.96 11.42
CA ARG A 27 17.74 20.08 12.59
C ARG A 27 18.70 18.95 12.28
N ASP A 28 19.87 18.96 12.88
CA ASP A 28 20.95 17.99 12.64
C ASP A 28 20.65 16.57 13.16
N GLU A 29 19.65 16.40 14.02
CA GLU A 29 19.30 15.11 14.64
C GLU A 29 17.96 14.55 14.15
N VAL A 30 17.72 14.55 12.84
CA VAL A 30 16.52 13.93 12.27
C VAL A 30 16.88 12.68 11.50
N THR A 31 16.31 11.56 11.90
CA THR A 31 16.41 10.29 11.17
C THR A 31 15.12 10.06 10.38
N VAL A 32 15.22 9.93 9.06
CA VAL A 32 14.09 9.56 8.20
C VAL A 32 14.11 8.05 7.99
N MET A 33 13.03 7.39 8.40
CA MET A 33 12.88 5.95 8.27
C MET A 33 12.33 5.55 6.90
N ALA A 34 12.34 4.25 6.60
CA ALA A 34 11.72 3.72 5.40
C ALA A 34 10.19 3.93 5.41
N ALA A 35 9.57 3.98 4.24
CA ALA A 35 8.12 3.92 4.11
C ALA A 35 7.54 2.60 4.65
N LEU A 36 6.23 2.55 4.89
CA LEU A 36 5.54 1.34 5.38
C LEU A 36 5.79 0.13 4.48
N GLY A 37 5.65 0.33 3.18
CA GLY A 37 6.04 -0.62 2.16
C GLY A 37 5.33 -1.97 2.22
N PRO A 38 5.93 -3.01 1.60
CA PRO A 38 5.32 -4.33 1.44
C PRO A 38 5.03 -5.08 2.74
N ALA A 39 5.65 -4.69 3.85
CA ALA A 39 5.52 -5.36 5.15
C ALA A 39 4.09 -5.41 5.69
N VAL A 40 3.20 -4.53 5.21
CA VAL A 40 1.80 -4.47 5.64
C VAL A 40 0.83 -5.22 4.71
N ALA A 41 1.31 -6.10 3.85
CA ALA A 41 0.47 -6.89 2.94
C ALA A 41 -0.60 -7.74 3.68
N ALA A 42 -0.31 -8.17 4.91
CA ALA A 42 -1.28 -8.89 5.74
C ALA A 42 -2.51 -8.03 6.07
N ALA A 43 -2.36 -6.71 6.23
CA ALA A 43 -3.47 -5.81 6.43
C ALA A 43 -4.39 -5.77 5.20
N ALA A 44 -3.82 -5.69 3.99
CA ALA A 44 -4.58 -5.74 2.75
C ALA A 44 -5.36 -7.04 2.59
N ALA A 45 -4.75 -8.17 2.94
CA ALA A 45 -5.43 -9.48 2.92
C ALA A 45 -6.60 -9.53 3.91
N ALA A 46 -6.43 -8.99 5.12
CA ALA A 46 -7.48 -8.93 6.13
C ALA A 46 -8.66 -8.05 5.65
N ARG A 47 -8.38 -6.87 5.11
CA ARG A 47 -9.40 -5.96 4.55
C ARG A 47 -10.17 -6.61 3.40
N LEU A 48 -9.45 -7.28 2.50
CA LEU A 48 -10.07 -7.96 1.37
C LEU A 48 -10.98 -9.13 1.81
N ARG A 49 -10.55 -9.92 2.80
CA ARG A 49 -11.37 -10.99 3.38
C ARG A 49 -12.62 -10.43 4.06
N ALA A 50 -12.47 -9.36 4.84
CA ALA A 50 -13.60 -8.69 5.51
C ALA A 50 -14.61 -8.13 4.49
N ALA A 51 -14.16 -7.68 3.32
CA ALA A 51 -15.01 -7.21 2.23
C ALA A 51 -15.71 -8.33 1.44
N GLY A 52 -15.42 -9.62 1.72
CA GLY A 52 -16.09 -10.76 1.09
C GLY A 52 -15.37 -11.34 -0.13
N TRP A 53 -14.04 -11.19 -0.20
CA TRP A 53 -13.21 -11.91 -1.16
C TRP A 53 -13.38 -13.43 -1.00
N ARG A 54 -13.36 -14.15 -2.12
CA ARG A 54 -13.48 -15.61 -2.17
C ARG A 54 -12.36 -16.22 -3.02
N PRO A 55 -11.89 -17.42 -2.70
CA PRO A 55 -11.04 -18.18 -3.61
C PRO A 55 -11.70 -18.29 -4.99
N GLY A 56 -10.96 -17.99 -6.05
CA GLY A 56 -11.47 -17.93 -7.43
C GLY A 56 -11.74 -16.51 -7.96
N ASP A 57 -11.89 -15.50 -7.10
CA ASP A 57 -11.96 -14.09 -7.56
C ASP A 57 -10.64 -13.68 -8.24
N ALA A 58 -10.72 -12.86 -9.28
CA ALA A 58 -9.55 -12.16 -9.81
C ALA A 58 -9.15 -11.07 -8.82
N VAL A 59 -7.95 -11.14 -8.25
CA VAL A 59 -7.49 -10.17 -7.25
C VAL A 59 -6.58 -9.13 -7.88
N LEU A 60 -6.87 -7.86 -7.63
CA LEU A 60 -6.05 -6.71 -8.03
C LEU A 60 -5.59 -5.93 -6.79
N LEU A 61 -4.29 -5.69 -6.66
CA LEU A 61 -3.74 -4.69 -5.75
C LEU A 61 -3.76 -3.33 -6.47
N ALA A 62 -4.54 -2.38 -5.96
CA ALA A 62 -4.73 -1.08 -6.57
C ALA A 62 -3.90 0.00 -5.86
N ALA A 63 -2.91 0.53 -6.55
CA ALA A 63 -2.09 1.64 -6.07
C ALA A 63 -2.40 2.93 -6.84
N VAL A 64 -2.08 4.08 -6.25
CA VAL A 64 -2.29 5.40 -6.90
C VAL A 64 -1.56 5.48 -8.25
N GLY A 65 -0.41 4.85 -8.34
CA GLY A 65 0.53 4.98 -9.44
C GLY A 65 1.66 5.95 -9.08
N SER A 66 2.76 5.83 -9.78
CA SER A 66 3.92 6.71 -9.65
C SER A 66 4.74 6.67 -10.93
N SER A 67 5.31 7.80 -11.32
CA SER A 67 6.32 7.87 -12.37
C SER A 67 7.69 7.33 -11.92
N ASP A 68 7.91 7.18 -10.61
CA ASP A 68 9.16 6.60 -10.08
C ASP A 68 9.13 5.05 -10.23
N PRO A 69 10.07 4.47 -11.00
CA PRO A 69 10.16 3.01 -11.16
C PRO A 69 10.36 2.24 -9.85
N ARG A 70 10.96 2.88 -8.85
CA ARG A 70 11.22 2.27 -7.53
C ARG A 70 9.92 2.09 -6.75
N ALA A 71 9.00 3.08 -6.81
CA ALA A 71 7.67 2.94 -6.24
C ALA A 71 6.90 1.77 -6.88
N SER A 72 7.03 1.58 -8.20
CA SER A 72 6.45 0.45 -8.92
C SER A 72 7.03 -0.90 -8.46
N LEU A 73 8.32 -0.95 -8.10
CA LEU A 73 8.93 -2.15 -7.52
C LEU A 73 8.35 -2.47 -6.14
N ASP A 74 8.13 -1.46 -5.30
CA ASP A 74 7.53 -1.64 -3.96
C ASP A 74 6.10 -2.16 -4.06
N VAL A 75 5.30 -1.62 -4.99
CA VAL A 75 3.94 -2.11 -5.25
C VAL A 75 3.95 -3.57 -5.72
N ARG A 76 4.87 -3.94 -6.62
CA ARG A 76 5.03 -5.35 -7.05
C ARG A 76 5.48 -6.26 -5.90
N ARG A 77 6.33 -5.80 -5.00
CA ARG A 77 6.71 -6.54 -3.78
C ARG A 77 5.49 -6.72 -2.86
N ALA A 78 4.69 -5.68 -2.70
CA ALA A 78 3.45 -5.75 -1.92
C ALA A 78 2.46 -6.77 -2.52
N ALA A 79 2.28 -6.77 -3.84
CA ALA A 79 1.44 -7.76 -4.52
C ALA A 79 1.94 -9.20 -4.33
N ARG A 80 3.27 -9.43 -4.39
CA ARG A 80 3.85 -10.74 -4.05
C ARG A 80 3.59 -11.13 -2.60
N GLY A 81 3.75 -10.19 -1.66
CA GLY A 81 3.40 -10.41 -0.26
C GLY A 81 1.94 -10.77 -0.07
N LEU A 82 1.04 -10.07 -0.75
CA LEU A 82 -0.39 -10.34 -0.72
C LEU A 82 -0.72 -11.72 -1.35
N THR A 83 -0.05 -12.06 -2.47
CA THR A 83 -0.14 -13.40 -3.09
C THR A 83 0.22 -14.50 -2.09
N ALA A 84 1.31 -14.34 -1.35
CA ALA A 84 1.74 -15.31 -0.35
C ALA A 84 0.73 -15.46 0.80
N VAL A 85 0.18 -14.34 1.31
CA VAL A 85 -0.79 -14.34 2.41
C VAL A 85 -2.15 -14.92 1.99
N LEU A 86 -2.61 -14.61 0.78
CA LEU A 86 -3.87 -15.14 0.24
C LEU A 86 -3.73 -16.55 -0.33
N ARG A 87 -2.50 -16.98 -0.66
CA ARG A 87 -2.22 -18.18 -1.48
C ARG A 87 -2.98 -18.15 -2.81
N HIS A 88 -3.06 -16.96 -3.40
CA HIS A 88 -3.81 -16.69 -4.61
C HIS A 88 -3.10 -15.63 -5.46
N PRO A 89 -3.08 -15.76 -6.80
CA PRO A 89 -2.45 -14.77 -7.67
C PRO A 89 -3.05 -13.37 -7.51
N VAL A 90 -2.19 -12.36 -7.42
CA VAL A 90 -2.59 -10.95 -7.31
C VAL A 90 -1.96 -10.14 -8.43
N GLY A 91 -2.79 -9.52 -9.26
CA GLY A 91 -2.36 -8.55 -10.25
C GLY A 91 -2.14 -7.17 -9.63
N VAL A 92 -1.38 -6.32 -10.32
CA VAL A 92 -1.17 -4.91 -9.96
C VAL A 92 -1.90 -4.03 -10.95
N CYS A 93 -2.61 -3.03 -10.44
CA CYS A 93 -3.30 -2.03 -11.25
C CYS A 93 -3.14 -0.63 -10.64
N SER A 94 -3.07 0.40 -11.48
CA SER A 94 -3.19 1.77 -10.99
C SER A 94 -4.67 2.10 -10.75
N VAL A 95 -4.98 2.94 -9.77
CA VAL A 95 -6.37 3.36 -9.49
C VAL A 95 -7.05 3.95 -10.72
N PRO A 96 -6.41 4.82 -11.51
CA PRO A 96 -7.05 5.35 -12.74
C PRO A 96 -7.37 4.29 -13.80
N SER A 97 -6.63 3.16 -13.82
CA SER A 97 -6.85 2.09 -14.80
C SER A 97 -7.84 1.02 -14.31
N LEU A 98 -8.25 1.07 -13.04
CA LEU A 98 -9.13 0.04 -12.46
C LEU A 98 -10.42 -0.21 -13.27
N PRO A 99 -11.20 0.82 -13.68
CA PRO A 99 -12.48 0.56 -14.35
C PRO A 99 -12.31 -0.28 -15.62
N SER A 100 -11.31 0.03 -16.44
CA SER A 100 -11.06 -0.70 -17.68
C SER A 100 -10.55 -2.12 -17.44
N VAL A 101 -9.66 -2.30 -16.47
CA VAL A 101 -9.09 -3.62 -16.13
C VAL A 101 -10.18 -4.52 -15.49
N VAL A 102 -11.00 -3.96 -14.62
CA VAL A 102 -12.13 -4.67 -14.00
C VAL A 102 -13.12 -5.12 -15.06
N ALA A 103 -13.55 -4.21 -15.94
CA ALA A 103 -14.47 -4.54 -17.04
C ALA A 103 -13.91 -5.64 -17.96
N GLY A 104 -12.61 -5.56 -18.30
CA GLY A 104 -11.95 -6.60 -19.10
C GLY A 104 -11.95 -7.97 -18.43
N LEU A 105 -11.69 -8.04 -17.13
CA LEU A 105 -11.73 -9.31 -16.39
C LEU A 105 -13.17 -9.85 -16.27
N GLN A 106 -14.15 -8.98 -16.05
CA GLN A 106 -15.57 -9.37 -15.97
C GLN A 106 -16.09 -9.89 -17.31
N ALA A 107 -15.63 -9.34 -18.43
CA ALA A 107 -15.98 -9.82 -19.77
C ALA A 107 -15.51 -11.28 -20.01
N THR A 108 -14.51 -11.76 -19.26
CA THR A 108 -14.08 -13.16 -19.26
C THR A 108 -14.84 -14.05 -18.23
N GLY A 109 -15.93 -13.53 -17.64
CA GLY A 109 -16.73 -14.24 -16.63
C GLY A 109 -16.12 -14.25 -15.23
N ARG A 110 -15.09 -13.47 -14.97
CA ARG A 110 -14.42 -13.47 -13.64
C ARG A 110 -15.06 -12.46 -12.69
N ARG A 111 -15.31 -12.89 -11.46
CA ARG A 111 -15.62 -12.00 -10.35
C ARG A 111 -14.32 -11.30 -9.91
N VAL A 112 -14.35 -9.98 -9.73
CA VAL A 112 -13.14 -9.19 -9.43
C VAL A 112 -13.19 -8.67 -8.00
N ALA A 113 -12.06 -8.81 -7.29
CA ALA A 113 -11.83 -8.28 -5.96
C ALA A 113 -10.63 -7.34 -5.97
N VAL A 114 -10.80 -6.13 -5.42
CA VAL A 114 -9.77 -5.08 -5.39
C VAL A 114 -9.30 -4.88 -3.95
N ALA A 115 -7.99 -4.95 -3.75
CA ALA A 115 -7.31 -4.56 -2.53
C ALA A 115 -6.69 -3.17 -2.70
N PRO A 116 -7.29 -2.08 -2.19
CA PRO A 116 -6.70 -0.75 -2.26
C PRO A 116 -5.41 -0.70 -1.47
N TRP A 117 -4.31 -0.34 -2.13
CA TRP A 117 -3.02 -0.11 -1.49
C TRP A 117 -2.92 1.33 -1.00
N LEU A 118 -3.84 1.67 -0.10
CA LEU A 118 -4.09 3.00 0.43
C LEU A 118 -4.15 2.96 1.95
N LEU A 119 -3.61 3.99 2.60
CA LEU A 119 -3.62 4.08 4.06
C LEU A 119 -4.93 4.66 4.60
N ALA A 120 -5.52 5.63 3.90
CA ALA A 120 -6.69 6.36 4.38
C ALA A 120 -7.79 6.49 3.31
N PRO A 121 -9.04 6.72 3.73
CA PRO A 121 -10.11 7.12 2.81
C PRO A 121 -9.76 8.44 2.10
N GLY A 122 -10.27 8.61 0.88
CA GLY A 122 -10.04 9.83 0.08
C GLY A 122 -10.45 9.63 -1.36
N VAL A 123 -10.01 10.54 -2.24
CA VAL A 123 -10.36 10.54 -3.67
C VAL A 123 -10.00 9.19 -4.33
N PHE A 124 -8.81 8.69 -4.08
CA PHE A 124 -8.35 7.42 -4.67
C PHE A 124 -9.12 6.20 -4.14
N HIS A 125 -9.52 6.21 -2.86
CA HIS A 125 -10.33 5.13 -2.33
C HIS A 125 -11.73 5.15 -2.93
N ARG A 126 -12.36 6.32 -3.06
CA ARG A 126 -13.65 6.46 -3.76
C ARG A 126 -13.56 5.97 -5.20
N ALA A 127 -12.53 6.40 -5.95
CA ALA A 127 -12.32 5.92 -7.32
C ALA A 127 -12.13 4.40 -7.40
N ALA A 128 -11.47 3.79 -6.41
CA ALA A 128 -11.34 2.34 -6.32
C ALA A 128 -12.69 1.67 -6.00
N THR A 129 -13.51 2.27 -5.13
CA THR A 129 -14.85 1.76 -4.79
C THR A 129 -15.79 1.80 -5.99
N ASP A 130 -15.70 2.86 -6.80
CA ASP A 130 -16.55 3.10 -7.95
C ASP A 130 -16.09 2.37 -9.23
N CYS A 131 -15.06 1.52 -9.14
CA CYS A 131 -14.48 0.84 -10.31
C CYS A 131 -15.31 -0.29 -10.91
N GLY A 132 -16.45 -0.64 -10.31
CA GLY A 132 -17.34 -1.72 -10.75
C GLY A 132 -16.92 -3.12 -10.30
N ALA A 133 -15.89 -3.28 -9.47
CA ALA A 133 -15.52 -4.59 -8.92
C ALA A 133 -16.58 -5.11 -7.94
N ALA A 134 -16.75 -6.43 -7.87
CA ALA A 134 -17.70 -7.07 -6.97
C ALA A 134 -17.31 -6.95 -5.49
N VAL A 135 -16.02 -6.77 -5.21
CA VAL A 135 -15.45 -6.61 -3.88
C VAL A 135 -14.40 -5.53 -3.91
N VAL A 136 -14.47 -4.58 -3.00
CA VAL A 136 -13.39 -3.61 -2.76
C VAL A 136 -13.13 -3.56 -1.26
N GLY A 137 -11.89 -3.82 -0.87
CA GLY A 137 -11.47 -3.74 0.53
C GLY A 137 -11.37 -2.29 1.01
N ASP A 138 -11.51 -2.10 2.32
CA ASP A 138 -11.25 -0.81 2.96
C ASP A 138 -9.76 -0.43 2.88
N PRO A 139 -9.41 0.86 3.05
CA PRO A 139 -8.05 1.30 3.28
C PRO A 139 -7.43 0.62 4.49
N LEU A 140 -6.12 0.51 4.53
CA LEU A 140 -5.41 -0.22 5.58
C LEU A 140 -5.59 0.42 6.96
N GLY A 141 -5.66 1.75 7.02
CA GLY A 141 -5.99 2.51 8.23
C GLY A 141 -5.10 2.15 9.42
N THR A 142 -5.75 2.00 10.56
CA THR A 142 -5.12 1.59 11.83
C THR A 142 -5.12 0.07 12.04
N HIS A 143 -5.07 -0.71 10.95
CA HIS A 143 -4.97 -2.16 11.09
C HIS A 143 -3.75 -2.55 11.96
N PRO A 144 -3.85 -3.55 12.86
CA PRO A 144 -2.76 -3.91 13.78
C PRO A 144 -1.41 -4.11 13.10
N ALA A 145 -1.37 -4.70 11.91
CA ALA A 145 -0.13 -4.88 11.14
C ALA A 145 0.50 -3.54 10.69
N VAL A 146 -0.32 -2.50 10.44
CA VAL A 146 0.17 -1.15 10.11
C VAL A 146 0.76 -0.50 11.36
N LEU A 147 0.04 -0.57 12.49
CA LEU A 147 0.50 -0.01 13.76
C LEU A 147 1.78 -0.70 14.23
N ALA A 148 1.86 -2.02 14.15
CA ALA A 148 3.06 -2.79 14.48
C ALA A 148 4.25 -2.38 13.60
N ARG A 149 4.03 -2.15 12.30
CA ARG A 149 5.09 -1.67 11.39
C ARG A 149 5.55 -0.27 11.74
N LEU A 150 4.65 0.65 12.05
CA LEU A 150 4.98 2.01 12.51
C LEU A 150 5.79 1.97 13.80
N ALA A 151 5.36 1.18 14.79
CA ALA A 151 6.07 1.01 16.05
C ALA A 151 7.49 0.43 15.85
N ALA A 152 7.63 -0.59 14.98
CA ALA A 152 8.93 -1.16 14.66
C ALA A 152 9.87 -0.14 14.00
N LEU A 153 9.37 0.69 13.09
CA LEU A 153 10.17 1.75 12.45
C LEU A 153 10.58 2.83 13.46
N ALA A 154 9.68 3.23 14.35
CA ALA A 154 9.97 4.21 15.39
C ALA A 154 10.98 3.68 16.44
N GLY A 155 10.85 2.41 16.86
CA GLY A 155 11.69 1.79 17.87
C GLY A 155 13.11 1.48 17.42
N THR A 156 13.35 1.27 16.13
CA THR A 156 14.69 0.99 15.58
C THR A 156 15.70 2.11 15.87
N THR A 157 15.23 3.31 16.15
CA THR A 157 16.08 4.48 16.44
C THR A 157 16.65 4.47 17.87
N GLU A 158 15.98 3.83 18.83
CA GLU A 158 16.48 3.75 20.22
C GLU A 158 17.68 2.83 20.35
N VAL A 159 17.70 1.73 19.60
CA VAL A 159 18.81 0.74 19.65
C VAL A 159 20.11 1.30 19.06
N ALA A 160 20.02 2.14 18.03
CA ALA A 160 21.19 2.75 17.39
C ALA A 160 21.85 3.86 18.25
N ARG A 161 21.15 4.42 19.25
CA ARG A 161 21.68 5.45 20.16
C ARG A 161 22.33 4.87 21.42
N SER A 162 22.14 3.59 21.69
CA SER A 162 22.65 2.91 22.90
C SER A 162 23.91 2.08 22.62
N ALA A 163 24.47 2.13 21.42
CA ALA A 163 25.71 1.49 21.01
C ALA A 163 26.78 2.52 20.64
#